data_2875785b4904b092d4847fdfd14c83cb
#
_entry.id   2875785b4904b092d4847fdfd14c83cb
#
_cell.length_a   1.000
_cell.length_b   1.000
_cell.length_c   1.000
_cell.angle_alpha   90.00
_cell.angle_beta   90.00
_cell.angle_gamma   90.00
#
_symmetry.space_group_name_H-M   'P 1'
#
loop_
_entity.id
_entity.type
_entity.pdbx_description
1 polymer ?
#
loop_
_entity_poly.entity_id
_entity_poly.type
_entity_poly.pdbx_seq_one_letter_code
_entity_poly.pdbx_strand_id
1 'polypeptide(L)'
;HSVYEVATNLTVRRSILHKTHNYLITVPPQIGLTDALHDMGILGKEGFEGGIRPELVRDACCAGAYLRGAFLGGGYIADPRGAFHFELAGPSEELIAACLELMREHGMRARYIRRHNMYAIYIKGIEQITAFLAFVGAHQSALAIENARVIKSVRNDTNRRVNAEIANQLKTTRASMQQIECIRRLVGQKGIEAIPESLREVALLRLKHPDASVKELGELADPPLSKSAVYHRMRRIAAMIDGNDG
;
A
#
# COMPACT_ATOMS: atom_id res chain seq x y z
N HIS A 1 3.60 -10.53 -37.65
CA HIS A 1 4.23 -11.11 -38.85
C HIS A 1 5.33 -12.06 -38.36
N SER A 2 5.26 -13.33 -38.78
CA SER A 2 6.35 -14.27 -38.63
C SER A 2 7.50 -13.77 -39.49
N VAL A 3 8.58 -13.30 -38.89
CA VAL A 3 9.78 -12.85 -39.62
C VAL A 3 10.63 -14.05 -40.00
N TYR A 4 10.54 -15.12 -39.22
CA TYR A 4 11.27 -16.37 -39.42
C TYR A 4 10.30 -17.55 -39.39
N GLU A 5 10.47 -18.46 -40.35
CA GLU A 5 9.75 -19.75 -40.38
C GLU A 5 10.45 -20.77 -39.47
N VAL A 6 10.42 -20.52 -38.17
CA VAL A 6 11.06 -21.38 -37.18
C VAL A 6 9.97 -22.13 -36.37
N ALA A 7 10.05 -23.47 -36.46
CA ALA A 7 9.13 -24.32 -35.70
C ALA A 7 9.44 -24.27 -34.19
N THR A 8 8.43 -24.19 -33.40
CA THR A 8 8.54 -24.14 -31.94
C THR A 8 7.62 -25.15 -31.27
N ASN A 9 8.04 -25.73 -30.15
CA ASN A 9 7.24 -26.61 -29.32
C ASN A 9 6.89 -25.88 -28.00
N LEU A 10 5.60 -25.75 -27.72
CA LEU A 10 5.10 -25.18 -26.48
C LEU A 10 4.75 -26.30 -25.50
N THR A 11 5.42 -26.34 -24.34
CA THR A 11 5.07 -27.22 -23.23
C THR A 11 4.46 -26.39 -22.10
N VAL A 12 3.27 -26.75 -21.66
CA VAL A 12 2.61 -26.09 -20.53
C VAL A 12 2.70 -27.00 -19.29
N ARG A 13 3.32 -26.53 -18.23
CA ARG A 13 3.41 -27.23 -16.94
C ARG A 13 2.60 -26.47 -15.90
N ARG A 14 1.69 -27.16 -15.22
CA ARG A 14 0.95 -26.61 -14.09
C ARG A 14 1.72 -26.83 -12.80
N SER A 15 2.04 -25.76 -12.10
CA SER A 15 2.60 -25.86 -10.74
C SER A 15 1.47 -26.25 -9.77
N ILE A 16 1.63 -27.37 -9.07
CA ILE A 16 0.68 -27.85 -8.07
C ILE A 16 0.67 -26.92 -6.85
N LEU A 17 1.85 -26.41 -6.48
CA LEU A 17 2.04 -25.60 -5.26
C LEU A 17 1.44 -24.18 -5.40
N HIS A 18 1.61 -23.57 -6.57
CA HIS A 18 1.22 -22.15 -6.80
C HIS A 18 0.02 -21.98 -7.71
N LYS A 19 -0.56 -23.09 -8.23
CA LYS A 19 -1.68 -23.08 -9.20
C LYS A 19 -1.41 -22.23 -10.45
N THR A 20 -0.13 -21.97 -10.76
CA THR A 20 0.32 -21.20 -11.91
C THR A 20 0.68 -22.11 -13.08
N HIS A 21 0.62 -21.57 -14.29
CA HIS A 21 1.08 -22.24 -15.49
C HIS A 21 2.48 -21.73 -15.85
N ASN A 22 3.43 -22.63 -16.04
CA ASN A 22 4.73 -22.34 -16.59
C ASN A 22 4.75 -22.78 -18.06
N TYR A 23 5.18 -21.89 -18.92
CA TYR A 23 5.26 -22.10 -20.34
C TYR A 23 6.73 -22.30 -20.74
N LEU A 24 7.04 -23.42 -21.39
CA LEU A 24 8.37 -23.70 -21.93
C LEU A 24 8.25 -23.73 -23.43
N ILE A 25 8.94 -22.80 -24.10
CA ILE A 25 9.05 -22.78 -25.56
C ILE A 25 10.41 -23.41 -25.92
N THR A 26 10.36 -24.49 -26.66
CA THR A 26 11.57 -25.16 -27.16
C THR A 26 11.64 -24.99 -28.65
N VAL A 27 12.81 -24.55 -29.16
CA VAL A 27 13.10 -24.43 -30.58
C VAL A 27 14.06 -25.55 -30.94
N PRO A 28 13.61 -26.59 -31.67
CA PRO A 28 14.52 -27.66 -32.08
C PRO A 28 15.53 -27.19 -33.12
N PRO A 29 16.70 -27.84 -33.22
CA PRO A 29 17.65 -27.56 -34.28
C PRO A 29 16.99 -27.70 -35.66
N GLN A 30 17.10 -26.66 -36.46
CA GLN A 30 16.50 -26.61 -37.81
C GLN A 30 17.24 -25.61 -38.71
N ILE A 31 17.00 -25.68 -40.02
CA ILE A 31 17.59 -24.77 -41.01
C ILE A 31 17.06 -23.35 -40.71
N GLY A 32 17.95 -22.33 -40.80
CA GLY A 32 17.63 -20.93 -40.56
C GLY A 32 17.57 -20.51 -39.07
N LEU A 33 17.67 -21.46 -38.13
CA LEU A 33 17.67 -21.11 -36.70
C LEU A 33 18.88 -20.25 -36.30
N THR A 34 20.05 -20.58 -36.78
CA THR A 34 21.29 -19.83 -36.50
C THR A 34 21.20 -18.40 -37.02
N ASP A 35 20.71 -18.20 -38.23
CA ASP A 35 20.51 -16.86 -38.81
C ASP A 35 19.51 -16.06 -38.02
N ALA A 36 18.36 -16.67 -37.65
CA ALA A 36 17.36 -16.05 -36.80
C ALA A 36 17.93 -15.62 -35.42
N LEU A 37 18.76 -16.46 -34.78
CA LEU A 37 19.41 -16.13 -33.53
C LEU A 37 20.44 -15.00 -33.65
N HIS A 38 21.16 -14.95 -34.79
CA HIS A 38 22.06 -13.83 -35.09
C HIS A 38 21.31 -12.52 -35.30
N ASP A 39 20.24 -12.54 -36.08
CA ASP A 39 19.42 -11.35 -36.35
C ASP A 39 18.73 -10.84 -35.11
N MET A 40 18.28 -11.75 -34.24
CA MET A 40 17.69 -11.39 -32.93
C MET A 40 18.74 -10.92 -31.91
N GLY A 41 20.03 -10.95 -32.21
CA GLY A 41 21.09 -10.55 -31.29
C GLY A 41 21.30 -11.49 -30.09
N ILE A 42 20.84 -12.74 -30.21
CA ILE A 42 21.05 -13.79 -29.21
C ILE A 42 22.39 -14.47 -29.40
N LEU A 43 22.79 -14.65 -30.67
CA LEU A 43 24.04 -15.29 -31.07
C LEU A 43 24.95 -14.27 -31.74
N GLY A 44 26.17 -14.14 -31.25
CA GLY A 44 27.24 -13.34 -31.83
C GLY A 44 28.29 -14.19 -32.50
N LYS A 45 29.42 -13.58 -32.87
CA LYS A 45 30.53 -14.29 -33.54
C LYS A 45 31.23 -15.30 -32.62
N GLU A 46 31.25 -15.04 -31.32
CA GLU A 46 31.95 -15.84 -30.30
C GLU A 46 31.01 -16.67 -29.44
N GLY A 47 29.71 -16.71 -29.74
CA GLY A 47 28.69 -17.43 -28.96
C GLY A 47 27.52 -16.56 -28.55
N PHE A 48 26.89 -16.87 -27.44
CA PHE A 48 25.76 -16.10 -26.94
C PHE A 48 26.14 -14.68 -26.52
N GLU A 49 25.38 -13.68 -26.98
CA GLU A 49 25.56 -12.29 -26.59
C GLU A 49 24.88 -12.05 -25.24
N GLY A 50 25.61 -11.41 -24.30
CA GLY A 50 25.11 -11.17 -22.94
C GLY A 50 24.21 -9.94 -22.79
N GLY A 51 24.26 -9.02 -23.77
CA GLY A 51 23.58 -7.73 -23.72
C GLY A 51 22.44 -7.56 -24.72
N ILE A 52 22.05 -6.32 -24.95
CA ILE A 52 21.03 -5.93 -25.93
C ILE A 52 21.75 -5.17 -27.08
N ARG A 53 21.52 -5.58 -28.30
CA ARG A 53 22.04 -4.83 -29.48
C ARG A 53 21.25 -3.53 -29.63
N PRO A 54 21.91 -2.35 -29.66
CA PRO A 54 21.23 -1.06 -29.73
C PRO A 54 20.30 -0.93 -30.95
N GLU A 55 20.63 -1.56 -32.05
CA GLU A 55 19.85 -1.50 -33.30
C GLU A 55 18.46 -2.11 -33.13
N LEU A 56 18.33 -3.14 -32.27
CA LEU A 56 17.05 -3.83 -31.99
C LEU A 56 16.08 -3.03 -31.12
N VAL A 57 16.57 -2.05 -30.38
CA VAL A 57 15.80 -1.30 -29.39
C VAL A 57 15.84 0.21 -29.65
N ARG A 58 16.27 0.64 -30.84
CA ARG A 58 16.38 2.06 -31.19
C ARG A 58 15.05 2.80 -31.08
N ASP A 59 13.97 2.18 -31.56
CA ASP A 59 12.65 2.77 -31.54
C ASP A 59 11.92 2.40 -30.24
N ALA A 60 11.14 3.32 -29.67
CA ALA A 60 10.41 3.08 -28.42
C ALA A 60 9.47 1.86 -28.48
N CYS A 61 8.84 1.60 -29.64
CA CYS A 61 8.01 0.42 -29.83
C CYS A 61 8.83 -0.88 -29.77
N CYS A 62 10.04 -0.89 -30.32
CA CYS A 62 10.96 -2.02 -30.29
C CYS A 62 11.51 -2.25 -28.88
N ALA A 63 11.90 -1.18 -28.18
CA ALA A 63 12.29 -1.23 -26.78
C ALA A 63 11.17 -1.79 -25.88
N GLY A 64 9.94 -1.33 -26.07
CA GLY A 64 8.77 -1.84 -25.37
C GLY A 64 8.50 -3.33 -25.68
N ALA A 65 8.65 -3.75 -26.93
CA ALA A 65 8.50 -5.15 -27.32
C ALA A 65 9.59 -6.04 -26.69
N TYR A 66 10.84 -5.55 -26.67
CA TYR A 66 11.95 -6.27 -26.04
C TYR A 66 11.74 -6.45 -24.53
N LEU A 67 11.43 -5.35 -23.81
CA LEU A 67 11.15 -5.40 -22.37
C LEU A 67 9.91 -6.26 -22.04
N ARG A 68 8.92 -6.31 -22.92
CA ARG A 68 7.78 -7.22 -22.79
C ARG A 68 8.23 -8.67 -22.87
N GLY A 69 9.07 -9.02 -23.84
CA GLY A 69 9.64 -10.36 -23.99
C GLY A 69 10.46 -10.77 -22.77
N ALA A 70 11.36 -9.89 -22.32
CA ALA A 70 12.15 -10.10 -21.10
C ALA A 70 11.27 -10.32 -19.87
N PHE A 71 10.22 -9.50 -19.72
CA PHE A 71 9.29 -9.62 -18.61
C PHE A 71 8.47 -10.93 -18.66
N LEU A 72 8.06 -11.38 -19.81
CA LEU A 72 7.37 -12.67 -19.96
C LEU A 72 8.28 -13.85 -19.59
N GLY A 73 9.60 -13.71 -19.79
CA GLY A 73 10.59 -14.75 -19.45
C GLY A 73 10.99 -14.80 -17.98
N GLY A 74 11.09 -13.65 -17.30
CA GLY A 74 11.63 -13.58 -15.93
C GLY A 74 10.97 -12.53 -15.03
N GLY A 75 9.84 -11.97 -15.46
CA GLY A 75 9.14 -10.91 -14.73
C GLY A 75 8.10 -11.42 -13.74
N TYR A 76 7.87 -10.63 -12.70
CA TYR A 76 6.85 -10.85 -11.70
C TYR A 76 6.26 -9.53 -11.23
N ILE A 77 4.95 -9.47 -11.09
CA ILE A 77 4.23 -8.38 -10.41
C ILE A 77 3.40 -8.98 -9.30
N ALA A 78 3.54 -8.44 -8.09
CA ALA A 78 2.75 -8.85 -6.94
C ALA A 78 1.27 -8.48 -7.11
N ASP A 79 0.39 -9.26 -6.47
CA ASP A 79 -1.05 -8.96 -6.44
C ASP A 79 -1.26 -7.52 -5.92
N PRO A 80 -1.95 -6.65 -6.65
CA PRO A 80 -2.14 -5.24 -6.28
C PRO A 80 -2.96 -5.06 -4.99
N ARG A 81 -3.64 -6.10 -4.50
CA ARG A 81 -4.30 -6.11 -3.19
C ARG A 81 -3.30 -6.09 -2.04
N GLY A 82 -2.10 -6.65 -2.25
CA GLY A 82 -0.96 -6.61 -1.33
C GLY A 82 -0.06 -5.38 -1.51
N ALA A 83 1.23 -5.54 -1.29
CA ALA A 83 2.22 -4.50 -1.58
C ALA A 83 2.52 -4.47 -3.08
N PHE A 84 2.62 -3.27 -3.64
CA PHE A 84 3.05 -3.11 -5.03
C PHE A 84 4.53 -3.47 -5.15
N HIS A 85 4.81 -4.45 -5.97
CA HIS A 85 6.16 -4.92 -6.21
C HIS A 85 6.26 -5.49 -7.63
N PHE A 86 7.26 -5.05 -8.34
CA PHE A 86 7.65 -5.54 -9.65
C PHE A 86 9.08 -6.06 -9.54
N GLU A 87 9.34 -7.19 -10.18
CA GLU A 87 10.67 -7.75 -10.32
C GLU A 87 10.83 -8.30 -11.73
N LEU A 88 12.00 -8.03 -12.35
CA LEU A 88 12.45 -8.68 -13.56
C LEU A 88 13.82 -9.30 -13.25
N ALA A 89 13.89 -10.63 -13.23
CA ALA A 89 15.07 -11.37 -12.81
C ALA A 89 15.59 -12.29 -13.91
N GLY A 90 16.90 -12.51 -13.89
CA GLY A 90 17.56 -13.41 -14.82
C GLY A 90 18.96 -13.82 -14.34
N PRO A 91 19.53 -14.88 -14.96
CA PRO A 91 20.86 -15.38 -14.60
C PRO A 91 22.01 -14.54 -15.16
N SER A 92 21.79 -13.75 -16.23
CA SER A 92 22.80 -12.89 -16.86
C SER A 92 22.79 -11.50 -16.26
N GLU A 93 23.92 -11.07 -15.68
CA GLU A 93 24.09 -9.72 -15.16
C GLU A 93 24.02 -8.69 -16.28
N GLU A 94 24.69 -8.97 -17.38
CA GLU A 94 24.79 -8.08 -18.55
C GLU A 94 23.39 -7.80 -19.13
N LEU A 95 22.57 -8.83 -19.30
CA LEU A 95 21.21 -8.68 -19.81
C LEU A 95 20.33 -7.86 -18.87
N ILE A 96 20.37 -8.14 -17.57
CA ILE A 96 19.59 -7.42 -16.58
C ILE A 96 20.05 -5.96 -16.47
N ALA A 97 21.35 -5.69 -16.51
CA ALA A 97 21.89 -4.34 -16.56
C ALA A 97 21.45 -3.58 -17.82
N ALA A 98 21.51 -4.22 -18.98
CA ALA A 98 21.05 -3.64 -20.23
C ALA A 98 19.54 -3.35 -20.23
N CYS A 99 18.72 -4.25 -19.68
CA CYS A 99 17.28 -4.00 -19.47
C CYS A 99 17.04 -2.82 -18.53
N LEU A 100 17.82 -2.67 -17.45
CA LEU A 100 17.71 -1.56 -16.54
C LEU A 100 18.02 -0.22 -17.22
N GLU A 101 19.08 -0.18 -18.03
CA GLU A 101 19.46 1.02 -18.75
C GLU A 101 18.39 1.39 -19.78
N LEU A 102 17.90 0.42 -20.53
CA LEU A 102 16.80 0.61 -21.48
C LEU A 102 15.53 1.16 -20.77
N MET A 103 15.20 0.68 -19.57
CA MET A 103 14.12 1.23 -18.78
C MET A 103 14.38 2.68 -18.36
N ARG A 104 15.61 3.03 -18.00
CA ARG A 104 16.01 4.40 -17.60
C ARG A 104 15.94 5.39 -18.75
N GLU A 105 16.41 5.01 -19.93
CA GLU A 105 16.32 5.82 -21.15
C GLU A 105 14.87 6.21 -21.47
N HIS A 106 13.92 5.34 -21.11
CA HIS A 106 12.49 5.61 -21.26
C HIS A 106 11.82 6.17 -19.99
N GLY A 107 12.61 6.78 -19.08
CA GLY A 107 12.13 7.52 -17.94
C GLY A 107 11.63 6.68 -16.75
N MET A 108 11.85 5.38 -16.75
CA MET A 108 11.45 4.50 -15.67
C MET A 108 12.49 4.46 -14.54
N ARG A 109 12.04 4.63 -13.30
CA ARG A 109 12.91 4.57 -12.10
C ARG A 109 12.87 3.17 -11.51
N ALA A 110 13.86 2.39 -11.84
CA ALA A 110 14.03 1.04 -11.30
C ALA A 110 15.38 0.89 -10.60
N ARG A 111 15.49 -0.11 -9.74
CA ARG A 111 16.70 -0.39 -8.98
C ARG A 111 17.21 -1.78 -9.29
N TYR A 112 18.53 -1.92 -9.35
CA TYR A 112 19.22 -3.19 -9.48
C TYR A 112 19.45 -3.84 -8.12
N ILE A 113 19.33 -5.16 -8.06
CA ILE A 113 19.67 -5.98 -6.90
C ILE A 113 20.29 -7.29 -7.34
N ARG A 114 21.30 -7.75 -6.61
CA ARG A 114 21.88 -9.08 -6.76
C ARG A 114 21.46 -9.95 -5.59
N ARG A 115 20.93 -11.14 -5.89
CA ARG A 115 20.55 -12.14 -4.87
C ARG A 115 21.13 -13.48 -5.23
N HIS A 116 22.13 -13.98 -4.46
CA HIS A 116 22.81 -15.23 -4.78
C HIS A 116 23.31 -15.27 -6.22
N ASN A 117 22.77 -16.16 -7.03
CA ASN A 117 23.14 -16.34 -8.45
C ASN A 117 22.15 -15.70 -9.43
N MET A 118 21.30 -14.79 -8.95
CA MET A 118 20.30 -14.10 -9.77
C MET A 118 20.50 -12.60 -9.70
N TYR A 119 20.30 -11.96 -10.83
CA TYR A 119 20.31 -10.50 -10.98
C TYR A 119 18.90 -10.04 -11.23
N ALA A 120 18.47 -8.96 -10.59
CA ALA A 120 17.10 -8.50 -10.74
C ALA A 120 17.00 -6.98 -10.77
N ILE A 121 16.00 -6.51 -11.51
CA ILE A 121 15.48 -5.15 -11.47
C ILE A 121 14.22 -5.17 -10.62
N TYR A 122 14.06 -4.22 -9.70
CA TYR A 122 12.84 -4.11 -8.93
C TYR A 122 12.28 -2.69 -8.89
N ILE A 123 10.95 -2.59 -8.79
CA ILE A 123 10.19 -1.36 -8.65
C ILE A 123 9.18 -1.54 -7.51
N LYS A 124 9.11 -0.57 -6.60
CA LYS A 124 8.12 -0.52 -5.51
C LYS A 124 7.03 0.54 -5.71
N GLY A 125 7.30 1.53 -6.53
CA GLY A 125 6.36 2.61 -6.80
C GLY A 125 5.31 2.20 -7.83
N ILE A 126 4.03 2.34 -7.48
CA ILE A 126 2.92 1.99 -8.38
C ILE A 126 2.98 2.75 -9.70
N GLU A 127 3.31 4.03 -9.67
CA GLU A 127 3.42 4.89 -10.86
C GLU A 127 4.43 4.34 -11.86
N GLN A 128 5.56 3.83 -11.36
CA GLN A 128 6.60 3.26 -12.20
C GLN A 128 6.19 1.88 -12.75
N ILE A 129 5.45 1.08 -11.96
CA ILE A 129 4.91 -0.21 -12.43
C ILE A 129 3.86 0.03 -13.53
N THR A 130 2.99 1.00 -13.33
CA THR A 130 1.97 1.37 -14.33
C THR A 130 2.63 1.92 -15.60
N ALA A 131 3.66 2.76 -15.47
CA ALA A 131 4.43 3.28 -16.61
C ALA A 131 5.09 2.14 -17.40
N PHE A 132 5.72 1.17 -16.71
CA PHE A 132 6.27 -0.02 -17.36
C PHE A 132 5.20 -0.80 -18.13
N LEU A 133 4.07 -1.10 -17.49
CA LEU A 133 2.99 -1.85 -18.13
C LEU A 133 2.41 -1.12 -19.34
N ALA A 134 2.26 0.18 -19.28
CA ALA A 134 1.82 1.01 -20.41
C ALA A 134 2.86 0.97 -21.53
N PHE A 135 4.14 1.11 -21.21
CA PHE A 135 5.24 1.10 -22.17
C PHE A 135 5.35 -0.22 -22.93
N VAL A 136 5.19 -1.36 -22.23
CA VAL A 136 5.23 -2.69 -22.88
C VAL A 136 3.89 -3.06 -23.54
N GLY A 137 2.89 -2.17 -23.57
CA GLY A 137 1.60 -2.38 -24.22
C GLY A 137 0.58 -3.17 -23.39
N ALA A 138 0.81 -3.40 -22.10
CA ALA A 138 -0.11 -4.08 -21.19
C ALA A 138 -1.13 -3.11 -20.54
N HIS A 139 -1.83 -2.32 -21.37
CA HIS A 139 -2.71 -1.24 -20.93
C HIS A 139 -3.83 -1.67 -20.00
N GLN A 140 -4.45 -2.85 -20.24
CA GLN A 140 -5.50 -3.37 -19.38
C GLN A 140 -4.98 -3.69 -17.97
N SER A 141 -3.77 -4.26 -17.89
CA SER A 141 -3.11 -4.54 -16.61
C SER A 141 -2.72 -3.25 -15.89
N ALA A 142 -2.28 -2.22 -16.62
CA ALA A 142 -2.01 -0.90 -16.06
C ALA A 142 -3.27 -0.28 -15.43
N LEU A 143 -4.40 -0.31 -16.13
CA LEU A 143 -5.69 0.16 -15.62
C LEU A 143 -6.17 -0.64 -14.41
N ALA A 144 -5.98 -1.97 -14.42
CA ALA A 144 -6.35 -2.82 -13.29
C ALA A 144 -5.57 -2.47 -12.02
N ILE A 145 -4.27 -2.18 -12.15
CA ILE A 145 -3.42 -1.74 -11.03
C ILE A 145 -3.84 -0.36 -10.53
N GLU A 146 -4.14 0.59 -11.41
CA GLU A 146 -4.63 1.93 -11.01
C GLU A 146 -5.98 1.84 -10.28
N ASN A 147 -6.91 1.03 -10.76
CA ASN A 147 -8.18 0.80 -10.07
C ASN A 147 -7.97 0.20 -8.67
N ALA A 148 -7.08 -0.79 -8.55
CA ALA A 148 -6.73 -1.38 -7.26
C ALA A 148 -6.11 -0.35 -6.31
N ARG A 149 -5.30 0.60 -6.81
CA ARG A 149 -4.75 1.73 -6.05
C ARG A 149 -5.84 2.60 -5.47
N VAL A 150 -6.80 3.02 -6.30
CA VAL A 150 -7.92 3.87 -5.88
C VAL A 150 -8.74 3.19 -4.78
N ILE A 151 -9.14 1.94 -5.01
CA ILE A 151 -9.92 1.16 -4.04
C ILE A 151 -9.16 1.04 -2.70
N LYS A 152 -7.85 0.77 -2.76
CA LYS A 152 -7.00 0.66 -1.57
C LYS A 152 -6.87 1.98 -0.82
N SER A 153 -6.74 3.10 -1.54
CA SER A 153 -6.68 4.44 -0.95
C SER A 153 -7.97 4.77 -0.20
N VAL A 154 -9.13 4.57 -0.84
CA VAL A 154 -10.44 4.81 -0.23
C VAL A 154 -10.63 3.94 1.03
N ARG A 155 -10.30 2.64 0.94
CA ARG A 155 -10.39 1.73 2.09
C ARG A 155 -9.50 2.17 3.25
N ASN A 156 -8.25 2.55 2.96
CA ASN A 156 -7.32 3.01 3.98
C ASN A 156 -7.78 4.32 4.64
N ASP A 157 -8.35 5.24 3.87
CA ASP A 157 -8.92 6.48 4.39
C ASP A 157 -10.12 6.20 5.31
N THR A 158 -11.03 5.35 4.86
CA THR A 158 -12.19 4.94 5.67
C THR A 158 -11.75 4.29 6.97
N ASN A 159 -10.81 3.35 6.92
CA ASN A 159 -10.28 2.69 8.11
C ASN A 159 -9.62 3.68 9.08
N ARG A 160 -8.84 4.65 8.57
CA ARG A 160 -8.24 5.70 9.42
C ARG A 160 -9.30 6.55 10.12
N ARG A 161 -10.35 6.95 9.40
CA ARG A 161 -11.46 7.74 9.96
C ARG A 161 -12.22 6.97 11.04
N VAL A 162 -12.59 5.72 10.74
CA VAL A 162 -13.27 4.84 11.69
C VAL A 162 -12.43 4.59 12.95
N ASN A 163 -11.15 4.28 12.78
CA ASN A 163 -10.25 4.06 13.93
C ASN A 163 -10.07 5.32 14.78
N ALA A 164 -9.99 6.51 14.16
CA ALA A 164 -9.93 7.77 14.87
C ALA A 164 -11.23 8.05 15.64
N GLU A 165 -12.38 7.76 15.05
CA GLU A 165 -13.69 7.92 15.69
C GLU A 165 -13.86 6.98 16.88
N ILE A 166 -13.53 5.70 16.73
CA ILE A 166 -13.52 4.71 17.82
C ILE A 166 -12.59 5.16 18.96
N ALA A 167 -11.37 5.62 18.64
CA ALA A 167 -10.42 6.10 19.64
C ALA A 167 -10.95 7.32 20.41
N ASN A 168 -11.60 8.26 19.71
CA ASN A 168 -12.21 9.43 20.32
C ASN A 168 -13.40 9.04 21.22
N GLN A 169 -14.24 8.11 20.78
CA GLN A 169 -15.36 7.61 21.54
C GLN A 169 -14.91 6.89 22.82
N LEU A 170 -13.91 6.01 22.72
CA LEU A 170 -13.31 5.35 23.89
C LEU A 170 -12.72 6.35 24.89
N LYS A 171 -12.05 7.41 24.42
CA LYS A 171 -11.57 8.50 25.29
C LYS A 171 -12.71 9.19 26.01
N THR A 172 -13.78 9.52 25.30
CA THR A 172 -14.95 10.20 25.87
C THR A 172 -15.64 9.32 26.93
N THR A 173 -15.86 8.04 26.60
CA THR A 173 -16.47 7.07 27.53
C THR A 173 -15.63 6.89 28.81
N ARG A 174 -14.30 6.71 28.66
CA ARG A 174 -13.39 6.60 29.83
C ARG A 174 -13.45 7.84 30.71
N ALA A 175 -13.39 9.04 30.10
CA ALA A 175 -13.45 10.29 30.84
C ALA A 175 -14.82 10.45 31.58
N SER A 176 -15.91 10.07 30.91
CA SER A 176 -17.24 10.07 31.51
C SER A 176 -17.33 9.12 32.71
N MET A 177 -16.87 7.88 32.55
CA MET A 177 -16.85 6.90 33.64
C MET A 177 -16.06 7.39 34.85
N GLN A 178 -14.86 7.95 34.63
CA GLN A 178 -14.04 8.54 35.69
C GLN A 178 -14.77 9.70 36.39
N GLN A 179 -15.42 10.57 35.63
CA GLN A 179 -16.18 11.69 36.18
C GLN A 179 -17.36 11.20 37.06
N ILE A 180 -18.12 10.22 36.59
CA ILE A 180 -19.23 9.62 37.29
C ILE A 180 -18.76 8.96 38.61
N GLU A 181 -17.66 8.19 38.51
CA GLU A 181 -17.07 7.55 39.71
C GLU A 181 -16.62 8.58 40.73
N CYS A 182 -15.94 9.65 40.29
CA CYS A 182 -15.58 10.79 41.13
C CYS A 182 -16.82 11.41 41.84
N ILE A 183 -17.84 11.73 41.06
CA ILE A 183 -19.05 12.36 41.62
C ILE A 183 -19.74 11.44 42.62
N ARG A 184 -19.92 10.14 42.28
CA ARG A 184 -20.55 9.15 43.18
C ARG A 184 -19.78 8.99 44.48
N ARG A 185 -18.44 8.93 44.39
CA ARG A 185 -17.58 8.83 45.59
C ARG A 185 -17.70 10.07 46.47
N LEU A 186 -17.68 11.27 45.89
CA LEU A 186 -17.83 12.53 46.63
C LEU A 186 -19.19 12.62 47.30
N VAL A 187 -20.27 12.31 46.59
CA VAL A 187 -21.63 12.33 47.12
C VAL A 187 -21.81 11.27 48.19
N GLY A 188 -21.25 10.06 48.03
CA GLY A 188 -21.34 8.99 49.05
C GLY A 188 -20.55 9.30 50.34
N GLN A 189 -19.47 10.07 50.26
CA GLN A 189 -18.66 10.43 51.44
C GLN A 189 -19.13 11.68 52.15
N LYS A 190 -19.55 12.72 51.43
CA LYS A 190 -19.81 14.07 51.97
C LYS A 190 -21.21 14.60 51.70
N GLY A 191 -22.02 13.85 50.93
CA GLY A 191 -23.33 14.29 50.47
C GLY A 191 -23.28 15.23 49.28
N ILE A 192 -24.41 15.39 48.56
CA ILE A 192 -24.50 16.26 47.38
C ILE A 192 -24.31 17.75 47.77
N GLU A 193 -24.64 18.11 49.01
CA GLU A 193 -24.53 19.47 49.55
C GLU A 193 -23.06 19.92 49.69
N ALA A 194 -22.12 18.98 49.76
CA ALA A 194 -20.69 19.29 49.78
C ALA A 194 -20.17 19.82 48.45
N ILE A 195 -20.94 19.63 47.36
CA ILE A 195 -20.59 20.18 46.04
C ILE A 195 -21.11 21.63 45.99
N PRO A 196 -20.24 22.63 45.76
CA PRO A 196 -20.64 24.02 45.56
C PRO A 196 -21.75 24.16 44.53
N GLU A 197 -22.71 25.04 44.78
CA GLU A 197 -23.89 25.21 43.92
C GLU A 197 -23.53 25.43 42.45
N SER A 198 -22.48 26.22 42.18
CA SER A 198 -21.98 26.48 40.85
C SER A 198 -21.43 25.25 40.10
N LEU A 199 -21.15 24.14 40.79
CA LEU A 199 -20.65 22.88 40.25
C LEU A 199 -21.69 21.77 40.28
N ARG A 200 -22.71 21.90 41.15
CA ARG A 200 -23.72 20.88 41.42
C ARG A 200 -24.55 20.54 40.18
N GLU A 201 -24.94 21.55 39.43
CA GLU A 201 -25.69 21.37 38.19
C GLU A 201 -24.95 20.44 37.21
N VAL A 202 -23.68 20.72 36.94
CA VAL A 202 -22.88 19.92 36.02
C VAL A 202 -22.65 18.50 36.53
N ALA A 203 -22.50 18.32 37.86
CA ALA A 203 -22.42 16.99 38.47
C ALA A 203 -23.71 16.19 38.27
N LEU A 204 -24.87 16.79 38.51
CA LEU A 204 -26.17 16.14 38.31
C LEU A 204 -26.43 15.80 36.83
N LEU A 205 -26.11 16.73 35.91
CA LEU A 205 -26.23 16.48 34.48
C LEU A 205 -25.37 15.29 34.05
N ARG A 206 -24.13 15.17 34.56
CA ARG A 206 -23.24 14.03 34.22
C ARG A 206 -23.80 12.72 34.76
N LEU A 207 -24.36 12.68 35.95
CA LEU A 207 -25.01 11.48 36.51
C LEU A 207 -26.26 11.07 35.73
N LYS A 208 -27.03 12.05 35.26
CA LYS A 208 -28.27 11.84 34.47
C LYS A 208 -27.96 11.44 33.03
N HIS A 209 -26.89 11.96 32.46
CA HIS A 209 -26.51 11.75 31.07
C HIS A 209 -25.06 11.16 30.98
N PRO A 210 -24.87 9.88 31.34
CA PRO A 210 -23.55 9.25 31.41
C PRO A 210 -22.80 9.20 30.07
N ASP A 211 -23.53 9.07 28.98
CA ASP A 211 -22.95 8.93 27.64
C ASP A 211 -22.75 10.28 26.93
N ALA A 212 -23.28 11.37 27.48
CA ALA A 212 -23.16 12.69 26.87
C ALA A 212 -21.68 13.17 26.84
N SER A 213 -21.27 13.75 25.74
CA SER A 213 -19.99 14.45 25.64
C SER A 213 -19.98 15.70 26.53
N VAL A 214 -18.80 16.23 26.83
CA VAL A 214 -18.66 17.48 27.59
C VAL A 214 -19.35 18.66 26.89
N LYS A 215 -19.43 18.64 25.56
CA LYS A 215 -20.13 19.65 24.77
C LYS A 215 -21.65 19.54 24.97
N GLU A 216 -22.20 18.34 24.84
CA GLU A 216 -23.62 18.07 25.02
C GLU A 216 -24.07 18.39 26.47
N LEU A 217 -23.24 18.08 27.48
CA LEU A 217 -23.52 18.51 28.83
C LEU A 217 -23.60 20.04 28.98
N GLY A 218 -22.78 20.77 28.25
CA GLY A 218 -22.84 22.23 28.23
C GLY A 218 -24.13 22.76 27.58
N GLU A 219 -24.60 22.09 26.54
CA GLU A 219 -25.86 22.43 25.86
C GLU A 219 -27.09 22.10 26.73
N LEU A 220 -26.99 21.14 27.64
CA LEU A 220 -28.04 20.73 28.56
C LEU A 220 -28.10 21.58 29.87
N ALA A 221 -27.10 22.41 30.12
CA ALA A 221 -27.08 23.30 31.31
C ALA A 221 -27.92 24.54 31.08
N ASP A 222 -28.48 25.09 32.17
CA ASP A 222 -29.28 26.31 32.16
C ASP A 222 -28.68 27.38 33.12
N PRO A 223 -28.09 28.46 32.62
CA PRO A 223 -27.87 28.77 31.22
C PRO A 223 -26.82 27.87 30.52
N PRO A 224 -26.86 27.71 29.18
CA PRO A 224 -25.93 26.88 28.45
C PRO A 224 -24.46 27.23 28.73
N LEU A 225 -23.61 26.20 28.87
CA LEU A 225 -22.19 26.33 29.21
C LEU A 225 -21.29 25.95 28.02
N SER A 226 -20.18 26.65 27.90
CA SER A 226 -19.17 26.23 26.93
C SER A 226 -18.49 24.92 27.33
N LYS A 227 -17.96 24.17 26.34
CA LYS A 227 -17.17 22.95 26.56
C LYS A 227 -16.07 23.16 27.62
N SER A 228 -15.36 24.30 27.53
CA SER A 228 -14.32 24.66 28.49
C SER A 228 -14.83 24.87 29.89
N ALA A 229 -15.98 25.54 30.04
CA ALA A 229 -16.60 25.76 31.34
C ALA A 229 -16.99 24.44 32.01
N VAL A 230 -17.65 23.52 31.29
CA VAL A 230 -17.97 22.19 31.82
C VAL A 230 -16.71 21.42 32.19
N TYR A 231 -15.67 21.44 31.36
CA TYR A 231 -14.39 20.78 31.64
C TYR A 231 -13.72 21.30 32.90
N HIS A 232 -13.68 22.62 33.09
CA HIS A 232 -13.12 23.23 34.29
C HIS A 232 -13.96 22.91 35.56
N ARG A 233 -15.29 22.92 35.47
CA ARG A 233 -16.17 22.52 36.57
C ARG A 233 -15.93 21.06 36.96
N MET A 234 -15.83 20.13 35.99
CA MET A 234 -15.54 18.72 36.28
C MET A 234 -14.16 18.53 36.93
N ARG A 235 -13.13 19.27 36.49
CA ARG A 235 -11.80 19.25 37.14
C ARG A 235 -11.86 19.69 38.58
N ARG A 236 -12.62 20.75 38.88
CA ARG A 236 -12.80 21.22 40.25
C ARG A 236 -13.51 20.19 41.13
N ILE A 237 -14.56 19.52 40.61
CA ILE A 237 -15.22 18.42 41.31
C ILE A 237 -14.23 17.28 41.63
N ALA A 238 -13.39 16.89 40.68
CA ALA A 238 -12.39 15.86 40.90
C ALA A 238 -11.36 16.26 41.96
N ALA A 239 -10.89 17.51 41.98
CA ALA A 239 -9.93 18.02 42.96
C ALA A 239 -10.50 18.00 44.42
N MET A 240 -11.79 18.06 44.58
CA MET A 240 -12.43 17.99 45.92
C MET A 240 -12.31 16.62 46.61
N ILE A 241 -12.00 15.57 45.84
CA ILE A 241 -11.77 14.22 46.37
C ILE A 241 -10.34 14.08 46.90
N ASP A 242 -9.39 14.66 46.18
CA ASP A 242 -7.96 14.51 46.46
C ASP A 242 -7.49 15.43 47.61
N GLY A 243 -8.40 16.20 48.21
CA GLY A 243 -8.10 17.06 49.39
C GLY A 243 -7.24 18.27 49.04
N ASN A 244 -7.11 18.64 47.79
CA ASN A 244 -6.35 19.80 47.33
C ASN A 244 -7.30 20.98 47.07
N ASP A 245 -7.95 21.50 48.13
CA ASP A 245 -8.54 22.84 48.13
C ASP A 245 -7.42 23.86 48.34
N GLY A 246 -6.81 24.31 47.23
CA GLY A 246 -5.91 25.43 47.17
C GLY A 246 -6.51 26.53 46.28
#